data_7aa4d283c3cdb86c6c5fbf880ec9990b
#
_entry.id   7aa4d283c3cdb86c6c5fbf880ec9990b
#
_cell.length_a   1.000
_cell.length_b   1.000
_cell.length_c   1.000
_cell.angle_alpha   90.00
_cell.angle_beta   90.00
_cell.angle_gamma   90.00
#
_symmetry.space_group_name_H-M   'P 1'
#
loop_
_entity.id
_entity.type
_entity.pdbx_description
1 polymer ?
#
loop_
_entity_poly.entity_id
_entity_poly.type
_entity_poly.pdbx_seq_one_letter_code
_entity_poly.pdbx_strand_id
1 'polypeptide(L)'
;MNEPDEPTQNDKRAEPVLFGARNAQMEPRNWTPLIVGFGLVLVVVALIAMLGRGKKEEVKTADPYAPYLVVEQARLSRADNFIGATVTYIDLTVKNNGTRTVVGGAVEAVFRDTLGQVVETETLPLRALVPHALGGEDEAGDLAQAPLGPGQTRILRLTIEHISSEWNQAQPDLEFRGLRFK
;
A
#
# COMPACT_ATOMS: atom_id res chain seq x y z
N MET A 1 64.66 -92.28 -23.79
CA MET A 1 65.95 -91.91 -23.21
C MET A 1 65.94 -90.40 -23.03
N ASN A 2 66.05 -90.01 -21.76
CA ASN A 2 66.28 -88.65 -21.26
C ASN A 2 65.20 -87.63 -21.55
N GLU A 3 64.32 -87.31 -20.69
CA GLU A 3 64.41 -86.47 -19.48
C GLU A 3 65.18 -85.17 -19.67
N PRO A 4 64.88 -84.23 -18.86
CA PRO A 4 63.80 -83.25 -18.70
C PRO A 4 64.35 -81.82 -18.77
N ASP A 5 63.57 -80.81 -18.68
CA ASP A 5 63.93 -79.65 -17.86
C ASP A 5 62.75 -78.73 -17.71
N GLU A 6 62.19 -78.71 -16.57
CA GLU A 6 61.66 -77.50 -15.91
C GLU A 6 62.76 -76.43 -15.83
N PRO A 7 62.65 -75.24 -15.56
CA PRO A 7 61.61 -74.47 -14.87
C PRO A 7 61.54 -72.98 -15.33
N THR A 8 60.75 -72.27 -14.81
CA THR A 8 60.99 -71.24 -13.84
C THR A 8 59.78 -70.26 -13.81
N GLN A 9 59.09 -70.46 -12.80
CA GLN A 9 58.11 -69.60 -12.27
C GLN A 9 58.76 -68.23 -11.99
N ASN A 10 58.41 -67.19 -12.74
CA ASN A 10 58.74 -65.79 -12.42
C ASN A 10 57.55 -65.17 -11.82
N ASP A 11 57.42 -65.30 -10.53
CA ASP A 11 56.48 -64.66 -9.62
C ASP A 11 56.75 -63.14 -9.68
N LYS A 12 56.06 -62.46 -10.55
CA LYS A 12 55.94 -61.00 -10.45
C LYS A 12 54.72 -60.72 -9.65
N ARG A 13 54.91 -60.58 -8.36
CA ARG A 13 53.97 -59.90 -7.46
C ARG A 13 53.50 -58.65 -8.11
N ALA A 14 52.23 -58.64 -8.50
CA ALA A 14 51.53 -57.39 -8.84
C ALA A 14 51.31 -56.62 -7.53
N GLU A 15 52.06 -55.56 -7.38
CA GLU A 15 51.78 -54.61 -6.31
C GLU A 15 50.38 -53.98 -6.56
N PRO A 16 49.52 -53.90 -5.53
CA PRO A 16 48.23 -53.24 -5.67
C PRO A 16 48.51 -51.76 -5.84
N VAL A 17 48.21 -51.20 -7.01
CA VAL A 17 48.20 -49.77 -7.28
C VAL A 17 46.98 -49.19 -6.60
N LEU A 18 47.15 -48.84 -5.31
CA LEU A 18 46.06 -48.34 -4.45
C LEU A 18 45.62 -46.90 -4.78
N PHE A 19 46.34 -46.21 -5.65
CA PHE A 19 45.95 -44.83 -6.05
C PHE A 19 46.17 -44.64 -7.52
N GLY A 20 45.19 -45.02 -8.33
CA GLY A 20 45.07 -44.48 -9.69
C GLY A 20 44.82 -42.98 -9.58
N ALA A 21 45.81 -42.19 -9.89
CA ALA A 21 45.64 -40.77 -10.10
C ALA A 21 44.61 -40.59 -11.23
N ARG A 22 43.35 -40.36 -10.86
CA ARG A 22 42.39 -39.82 -11.80
C ARG A 22 42.89 -38.43 -12.18
N ASN A 23 43.46 -38.34 -13.34
CA ASN A 23 43.56 -37.02 -14.01
C ASN A 23 42.13 -36.50 -14.14
N ALA A 24 41.67 -35.75 -13.15
CA ALA A 24 40.50 -34.92 -13.29
C ALA A 24 40.86 -33.87 -14.31
N GLN A 25 40.52 -34.13 -15.57
CA GLN A 25 40.39 -33.08 -16.55
C GLN A 25 39.39 -32.13 -15.93
N MET A 26 39.87 -30.94 -15.52
CA MET A 26 39.04 -29.83 -15.15
C MET A 26 38.33 -29.37 -16.41
N GLU A 27 37.13 -29.91 -16.67
CA GLU A 27 36.26 -29.31 -17.67
C GLU A 27 36.10 -27.83 -17.34
N PRO A 28 36.25 -26.94 -18.30
CA PRO A 28 36.03 -25.52 -18.03
C PRO A 28 34.59 -25.35 -17.51
N ARG A 29 34.50 -25.02 -16.24
CA ARG A 29 33.20 -24.81 -15.57
C ARG A 29 32.46 -23.71 -16.31
N ASN A 30 31.43 -24.11 -17.05
CA ASN A 30 30.63 -23.22 -17.88
C ASN A 30 29.82 -22.27 -16.97
N TRP A 31 30.36 -21.10 -16.73
CA TRP A 31 29.75 -20.07 -15.86
C TRP A 31 28.59 -19.33 -16.55
N THR A 32 28.42 -19.58 -17.85
CA THR A 32 27.40 -18.94 -18.69
C THR A 32 25.99 -19.05 -18.12
N PRO A 33 25.47 -20.24 -17.67
CA PRO A 33 24.14 -20.34 -17.12
C PRO A 33 23.98 -19.58 -15.80
N LEU A 34 25.07 -19.49 -15.00
CA LEU A 34 25.05 -18.77 -13.72
C LEU A 34 24.97 -17.25 -13.94
N ILE A 35 25.68 -16.72 -14.93
CA ILE A 35 25.64 -15.30 -15.30
C ILE A 35 24.26 -14.94 -15.87
N VAL A 36 23.69 -15.79 -16.73
CA VAL A 36 22.35 -15.58 -17.31
C VAL A 36 21.28 -15.63 -16.20
N GLY A 37 21.36 -16.61 -15.29
CA GLY A 37 20.44 -16.72 -14.14
C GLY A 37 20.50 -15.50 -13.22
N PHE A 38 21.70 -15.04 -12.89
CA PHE A 38 21.90 -13.85 -12.06
C PHE A 38 21.41 -12.58 -12.75
N GLY A 39 21.66 -12.44 -14.05
CA GLY A 39 21.15 -11.33 -14.86
C GLY A 39 19.62 -11.26 -14.86
N LEU A 40 18.96 -12.41 -15.00
CA LEU A 40 17.51 -12.51 -15.00
C LEU A 40 16.92 -12.12 -13.62
N VAL A 41 17.53 -12.56 -12.52
CA VAL A 41 17.13 -12.17 -11.16
C VAL A 41 17.28 -10.66 -10.97
N LEU A 42 18.37 -10.05 -11.41
CA LEU A 42 18.56 -8.60 -11.32
C LEU A 42 17.50 -7.83 -12.11
N VAL A 43 17.12 -8.31 -13.31
CA VAL A 43 16.04 -7.69 -14.11
C VAL A 43 14.70 -7.79 -13.37
N VAL A 44 14.37 -8.95 -12.79
CA VAL A 44 13.13 -9.12 -12.00
C VAL A 44 13.12 -8.21 -10.77
N VAL A 45 14.24 -8.13 -10.03
CA VAL A 45 14.36 -7.24 -8.86
C VAL A 45 14.25 -5.78 -9.29
N ALA A 46 14.87 -5.38 -10.42
CA ALA A 46 14.75 -4.02 -10.95
C ALA A 46 13.30 -3.70 -11.38
N LEU A 47 12.60 -4.66 -12.01
CA LEU A 47 11.18 -4.54 -12.36
C LEU A 47 10.31 -4.40 -11.12
N ILE A 48 10.51 -5.23 -10.10
CA ILE A 48 9.77 -5.14 -8.83
C ILE A 48 10.07 -3.80 -8.14
N ALA A 49 11.33 -3.35 -8.13
CA ALA A 49 11.71 -2.05 -7.57
C ALA A 49 11.15 -0.86 -8.38
N MET A 50 10.93 -1.04 -9.67
CA MET A 50 10.36 -0.01 -10.55
C MET A 50 8.82 0.04 -10.44
N LEU A 51 8.17 -1.13 -10.34
CA LEU A 51 6.73 -1.24 -10.06
C LEU A 51 6.40 -0.93 -8.60
N GLY A 52 7.27 -1.30 -7.66
CA GLY A 52 7.17 -1.00 -6.23
C GLY A 52 7.57 0.43 -5.86
N ARG A 53 8.01 1.25 -6.83
CA ARG A 53 7.99 2.71 -6.70
C ARG A 53 6.55 3.18 -6.88
N GLY A 54 5.64 2.66 -6.04
CA GLY A 54 4.38 3.29 -5.74
C GLY A 54 4.69 4.76 -5.52
N LYS A 55 3.88 5.67 -6.10
CA LYS A 55 3.94 7.10 -5.86
C LYS A 55 4.38 7.28 -4.41
N LYS A 56 5.55 7.89 -4.19
CA LYS A 56 5.86 8.46 -2.87
C LYS A 56 4.58 9.20 -2.52
N GLU A 57 3.84 8.70 -1.54
CA GLU A 57 2.91 9.56 -0.84
C GLU A 57 3.77 10.75 -0.43
N GLU A 58 3.61 11.85 -1.18
CA GLU A 58 4.05 13.12 -0.67
C GLU A 58 3.46 13.14 0.72
N VAL A 59 4.31 13.27 1.73
CA VAL A 59 3.87 13.65 3.08
C VAL A 59 3.18 14.99 2.83
N LYS A 60 1.89 14.93 2.51
CA LYS A 60 1.07 16.10 2.23
C LYS A 60 0.96 16.79 3.58
N THR A 61 1.86 17.72 3.81
CA THR A 61 1.81 18.65 4.91
C THR A 61 0.37 19.17 4.99
N ALA A 62 -0.15 19.28 6.21
CA ALA A 62 -1.46 19.89 6.46
C ALA A 62 -1.62 21.16 5.61
N ASP A 63 -2.81 21.35 5.05
CA ASP A 63 -3.05 22.55 4.23
C ASP A 63 -2.88 23.79 5.11
N PRO A 64 -2.10 24.80 4.69
CA PRO A 64 -1.89 26.02 5.48
C PRO A 64 -3.20 26.76 5.84
N TYR A 65 -4.25 26.52 5.09
CA TYR A 65 -5.57 27.09 5.36
C TYR A 65 -6.44 26.22 6.29
N ALA A 66 -6.06 24.96 6.52
CA ALA A 66 -6.82 24.05 7.37
C ALA A 66 -7.18 24.61 8.76
N PRO A 67 -6.32 25.39 9.44
CA PRO A 67 -6.64 25.97 10.77
C PRO A 67 -7.83 26.94 10.75
N TYR A 68 -8.22 27.48 9.57
CA TYR A 68 -9.39 28.35 9.43
C TYR A 68 -10.71 27.58 9.26
N LEU A 69 -10.64 26.27 8.99
CA LEU A 69 -11.81 25.40 8.88
C LEU A 69 -12.04 24.71 10.25
N VAL A 70 -13.01 25.18 10.96
CA VAL A 70 -13.34 24.65 12.30
C VAL A 70 -14.46 23.63 12.19
N VAL A 71 -14.19 22.41 12.62
CA VAL A 71 -15.21 21.36 12.78
C VAL A 71 -15.95 21.62 14.08
N GLU A 72 -17.18 22.12 13.99
CA GLU A 72 -18.02 22.41 15.14
C GLU A 72 -18.70 21.15 15.67
N GLN A 73 -19.04 20.20 14.77
CA GLN A 73 -19.67 18.93 15.11
C GLN A 73 -19.26 17.85 14.12
N ALA A 74 -19.08 16.62 14.61
CA ALA A 74 -18.95 15.42 13.79
C ALA A 74 -19.98 14.38 14.25
N ARG A 75 -20.72 13.82 13.29
CA ARG A 75 -21.72 12.76 13.54
C ARG A 75 -21.36 11.54 12.71
N LEU A 76 -21.26 10.41 13.38
CA LEU A 76 -21.03 9.12 12.75
C LEU A 76 -22.38 8.43 12.53
N SER A 77 -22.62 7.90 11.33
CA SER A 77 -23.77 7.07 11.01
C SER A 77 -23.37 5.92 10.10
N ARG A 78 -24.14 4.85 10.11
CA ARG A 78 -23.95 3.67 9.26
C ARG A 78 -25.24 3.34 8.55
N ALA A 79 -25.12 2.90 7.31
CA ALA A 79 -26.23 2.34 6.56
C ALA A 79 -25.75 1.09 5.81
N ASP A 80 -26.61 0.09 5.80
CA ASP A 80 -26.38 -1.08 4.96
C ASP A 80 -26.97 -0.80 3.58
N ASN A 81 -26.20 -1.02 2.55
CA ASN A 81 -26.67 -0.91 1.19
C ASN A 81 -27.48 -2.19 0.80
N PHE A 82 -28.18 -2.12 -0.34
CA PHE A 82 -29.05 -3.21 -0.79
C PHE A 82 -28.30 -4.51 -1.14
N ILE A 83 -26.96 -4.49 -1.24
CA ILE A 83 -26.13 -5.68 -1.43
C ILE A 83 -25.54 -6.21 -0.13
N GLY A 84 -25.92 -5.63 1.02
CA GLY A 84 -25.47 -6.05 2.35
C GLY A 84 -24.10 -5.54 2.76
N ALA A 85 -23.52 -4.57 2.04
CA ALA A 85 -22.30 -3.91 2.48
C ALA A 85 -22.64 -2.70 3.36
N THR A 86 -21.94 -2.56 4.48
CA THR A 86 -22.09 -1.43 5.40
C THR A 86 -21.26 -0.25 4.90
N VAL A 87 -21.92 0.90 4.75
CA VAL A 87 -21.27 2.19 4.43
C VAL A 87 -21.29 3.05 5.69
N THR A 88 -20.18 3.63 6.04
CA THR A 88 -20.05 4.57 7.16
C THR A 88 -20.01 6.00 6.63
N TYR A 89 -20.83 6.86 7.20
CA TYR A 89 -20.87 8.28 6.92
C TYR A 89 -20.36 9.06 8.12
N ILE A 90 -19.54 10.09 7.84
CA ILE A 90 -19.14 11.08 8.84
C ILE A 90 -19.62 12.44 8.33
N ASP A 91 -20.62 12.98 9.00
CA ASP A 91 -21.17 14.31 8.71
C ASP A 91 -20.47 15.33 9.62
N LEU A 92 -19.72 16.23 8.96
CA LEU A 92 -18.94 17.28 9.62
C LEU A 92 -19.67 18.61 9.46
N THR A 93 -20.05 19.25 10.54
CA THR A 93 -20.46 20.65 10.52
C THR A 93 -19.21 21.51 10.54
N VAL A 94 -18.87 22.12 9.40
CA VAL A 94 -17.60 22.87 9.23
C VAL A 94 -17.92 24.34 9.01
N LYS A 95 -17.28 25.19 9.81
CA LYS A 95 -17.30 26.66 9.68
C LYS A 95 -16.00 27.16 9.10
N ASN A 96 -16.09 28.04 8.10
CA ASN A 96 -14.94 28.71 7.53
C ASN A 96 -14.72 30.08 8.22
N ASN A 97 -13.76 30.12 9.12
CA ASN A 97 -13.37 31.37 9.83
C ASN A 97 -12.30 32.18 9.06
N GLY A 98 -11.89 31.74 7.89
CA GLY A 98 -10.93 32.43 7.05
C GLY A 98 -11.59 33.37 6.03
N THR A 99 -10.79 33.89 5.11
CA THR A 99 -11.18 34.91 4.15
C THR A 99 -11.38 34.40 2.73
N ARG A 100 -11.09 33.11 2.47
CA ARG A 100 -11.19 32.51 1.13
C ARG A 100 -12.39 31.59 1.04
N THR A 101 -12.98 31.51 -0.16
CA THR A 101 -14.07 30.58 -0.43
C THR A 101 -13.50 29.23 -0.84
N VAL A 102 -13.79 28.19 -0.05
CA VAL A 102 -13.38 26.80 -0.33
C VAL A 102 -14.38 26.17 -1.30
N VAL A 103 -13.86 25.64 -2.41
CA VAL A 103 -14.65 24.98 -3.47
C VAL A 103 -14.31 23.50 -3.64
N GLY A 104 -13.39 22.97 -2.83
CA GLY A 104 -13.02 21.57 -2.87
C GLY A 104 -11.79 21.30 -2.02
N GLY A 105 -11.43 20.04 -1.93
CA GLY A 105 -10.32 19.53 -1.14
C GLY A 105 -10.58 18.09 -0.71
N ALA A 106 -9.81 17.63 0.25
CA ALA A 106 -9.97 16.33 0.85
C ALA A 106 -9.81 16.41 2.38
N VAL A 107 -10.28 15.37 3.06
CA VAL A 107 -9.99 15.11 4.47
C VAL A 107 -9.24 13.79 4.55
N GLU A 108 -8.12 13.79 5.23
CA GLU A 108 -7.48 12.58 5.70
C GLU A 108 -8.10 12.17 7.01
N ALA A 109 -8.64 10.96 7.05
CA ALA A 109 -9.24 10.36 8.24
C ALA A 109 -8.33 9.23 8.74
N VAL A 110 -7.90 9.31 10.00
CA VAL A 110 -7.03 8.31 10.64
C VAL A 110 -7.82 7.54 11.68
N PHE A 111 -7.96 6.25 11.45
CA PHE A 111 -8.70 5.33 12.30
C PHE A 111 -7.74 4.60 13.24
N ARG A 112 -8.15 4.43 14.50
CA ARG A 112 -7.33 3.79 15.52
C ARG A 112 -8.05 2.63 16.19
N ASP A 113 -7.26 1.68 16.69
CA ASP A 113 -7.75 0.58 17.53
C ASP A 113 -7.93 1.02 18.98
N THR A 114 -8.31 0.06 19.84
CA THR A 114 -8.48 0.28 21.29
C THR A 114 -7.18 0.61 22.03
N LEU A 115 -6.02 0.34 21.41
CA LEU A 115 -4.69 0.65 21.94
C LEU A 115 -4.16 1.99 21.42
N GLY A 116 -4.94 2.69 20.57
CA GLY A 116 -4.54 3.96 19.93
C GLY A 116 -3.61 3.80 18.74
N GLN A 117 -3.38 2.58 18.26
CA GLN A 117 -2.57 2.33 17.05
C GLN A 117 -3.38 2.67 15.80
N VAL A 118 -2.71 3.20 14.79
CA VAL A 118 -3.34 3.48 13.49
C VAL A 118 -3.59 2.16 12.77
N VAL A 119 -4.85 1.87 12.48
CA VAL A 119 -5.27 0.67 11.75
C VAL A 119 -5.65 0.97 10.31
N GLU A 120 -6.01 2.24 10.02
CA GLU A 120 -6.33 2.66 8.67
C GLU A 120 -6.17 4.18 8.53
N THR A 121 -5.82 4.61 7.33
CA THR A 121 -5.80 6.03 6.93
C THR A 121 -6.43 6.15 5.56
N GLU A 122 -7.45 6.96 5.43
CA GLU A 122 -8.18 7.17 4.19
C GLU A 122 -8.26 8.64 3.83
N THR A 123 -8.09 8.95 2.54
CA THR A 123 -8.22 10.32 2.03
C THR A 123 -9.53 10.44 1.25
N LEU A 124 -10.45 11.21 1.78
CA LEU A 124 -11.82 11.34 1.30
C LEU A 124 -12.05 12.73 0.69
N PRO A 125 -12.74 12.83 -0.45
CA PRO A 125 -13.06 14.12 -1.04
C PRO A 125 -14.08 14.88 -0.17
N LEU A 126 -13.93 16.22 -0.09
CA LEU A 126 -14.92 17.08 0.55
C LEU A 126 -16.18 17.18 -0.33
N ARG A 127 -17.30 16.69 0.20
CA ARG A 127 -18.62 16.78 -0.43
C ARG A 127 -19.57 17.51 0.50
N ALA A 128 -20.31 18.49 -0.03
CA ALA A 128 -21.33 19.18 0.75
C ALA A 128 -22.65 18.40 0.72
N LEU A 129 -23.37 18.35 1.84
CA LEU A 129 -24.75 17.92 1.84
C LEU A 129 -25.61 19.05 1.23
N VAL A 130 -26.29 18.74 0.14
CA VAL A 130 -27.19 19.64 -0.55
C VAL A 130 -28.60 19.06 -0.58
N PRO A 131 -29.65 19.88 -0.38
CA PRO A 131 -31.02 19.41 -0.49
C PRO A 131 -31.30 18.83 -1.87
N HIS A 132 -31.94 17.67 -1.92
CA HIS A 132 -32.35 17.07 -3.17
C HIS A 132 -33.43 17.92 -3.85
N ALA A 133 -33.26 18.24 -5.15
CA ALA A 133 -34.12 19.19 -5.91
C ALA A 133 -35.62 18.77 -5.94
N LEU A 134 -35.92 17.48 -5.83
CA LEU A 134 -37.29 16.94 -5.87
C LEU A 134 -37.85 16.58 -4.49
N GLY A 135 -37.17 16.97 -3.40
CA GLY A 135 -37.48 16.53 -2.05
C GLY A 135 -36.94 15.12 -1.79
N GLY A 136 -36.65 14.82 -0.56
CA GLY A 136 -36.00 13.58 -0.13
C GLY A 136 -34.87 13.84 0.84
N GLU A 137 -33.98 12.86 0.97
CA GLU A 137 -32.78 13.02 1.80
C GLU A 137 -31.74 13.88 1.09
N ASP A 138 -30.98 14.65 1.90
CA ASP A 138 -29.87 15.46 1.40
C ASP A 138 -28.81 14.57 0.72
N GLU A 139 -28.32 15.02 -0.43
CA GLU A 139 -27.34 14.31 -1.23
C GLU A 139 -25.93 14.92 -1.08
N ALA A 140 -24.91 14.05 -1.08
CA ALA A 140 -23.52 14.49 -1.06
C ALA A 140 -23.07 14.99 -2.44
N GLY A 141 -23.11 16.29 -2.66
CA GLY A 141 -22.71 16.96 -3.90
C GLY A 141 -21.27 17.50 -3.86
N ASP A 142 -20.75 17.87 -5.03
CA ASP A 142 -19.44 18.53 -5.12
C ASP A 142 -19.45 19.88 -4.39
N LEU A 143 -18.43 20.14 -3.59
CA LEU A 143 -18.29 21.41 -2.86
C LEU A 143 -18.18 22.62 -3.82
N ALA A 144 -17.78 22.42 -5.07
CA ALA A 144 -17.79 23.48 -6.08
C ALA A 144 -19.21 23.99 -6.39
N GLN A 145 -20.23 23.14 -6.24
CA GLN A 145 -21.65 23.51 -6.45
C GLN A 145 -22.23 24.18 -5.20
N ALA A 146 -21.73 23.86 -4.03
CA ALA A 146 -22.15 24.43 -2.76
C ALA A 146 -20.93 24.95 -1.96
N PRO A 147 -20.27 26.03 -2.43
CA PRO A 147 -19.02 26.51 -1.84
C PRO A 147 -19.16 26.90 -0.36
N LEU A 148 -18.07 26.76 0.38
CA LEU A 148 -17.98 27.19 1.77
C LEU A 148 -17.28 28.55 1.83
N GLY A 149 -18.07 29.63 1.80
CA GLY A 149 -17.56 31.00 1.85
C GLY A 149 -17.10 31.44 3.24
N PRO A 150 -16.43 32.60 3.33
CA PRO A 150 -16.02 33.21 4.59
C PRO A 150 -17.20 33.37 5.57
N GLY A 151 -17.02 32.96 6.81
CA GLY A 151 -18.03 33.01 7.88
C GLY A 151 -19.20 32.02 7.72
N GLN A 152 -19.25 31.25 6.65
CA GLN A 152 -20.32 30.27 6.43
C GLN A 152 -20.04 28.97 7.16
N THR A 153 -21.11 28.27 7.53
CA THR A 153 -21.14 26.91 8.05
C THR A 153 -21.84 26.00 7.06
N ARG A 154 -21.27 24.80 6.82
CA ARG A 154 -21.89 23.76 5.98
C ARG A 154 -21.68 22.40 6.58
N ILE A 155 -22.57 21.47 6.25
CA ILE A 155 -22.40 20.05 6.55
C ILE A 155 -21.67 19.42 5.37
N LEU A 156 -20.53 18.81 5.67
CA LEU A 156 -19.73 18.06 4.72
C LEU A 156 -19.85 16.57 5.07
N ARG A 157 -20.16 15.73 4.08
CA ARG A 157 -20.27 14.28 4.25
C ARG A 157 -19.03 13.59 3.71
N LEU A 158 -18.41 12.77 4.56
CA LEU A 158 -17.40 11.80 4.17
C LEU A 158 -18.08 10.44 4.06
N THR A 159 -17.85 9.73 2.97
CA THR A 159 -18.42 8.40 2.73
C THR A 159 -17.31 7.38 2.69
N ILE A 160 -17.39 6.36 3.54
CA ILE A 160 -16.37 5.35 3.73
C ILE A 160 -17.01 3.99 3.49
N GLU A 161 -16.57 3.31 2.44
CA GLU A 161 -17.14 2.02 2.03
C GLU A 161 -16.53 0.85 2.78
N HIS A 162 -15.30 1.01 3.25
CA HIS A 162 -14.60 -0.03 3.99
C HIS A 162 -13.83 0.58 5.15
N ILE A 163 -13.94 0.00 6.32
CA ILE A 163 -13.14 0.37 7.49
C ILE A 163 -12.63 -0.92 8.13
N SER A 164 -11.38 -0.90 8.59
CA SER A 164 -10.77 -2.02 9.31
C SER A 164 -11.67 -2.48 10.47
N SER A 165 -11.84 -3.80 10.60
CA SER A 165 -12.58 -4.41 11.72
C SER A 165 -11.91 -4.16 13.07
N GLU A 166 -10.65 -3.76 13.09
CA GLU A 166 -9.89 -3.43 14.30
C GLU A 166 -10.17 -2.02 14.82
N TRP A 167 -10.89 -1.19 14.03
CA TRP A 167 -11.24 0.17 14.45
C TRP A 167 -12.10 0.17 15.73
N ASN A 168 -11.71 0.98 16.71
CA ASN A 168 -12.39 1.12 18.00
C ASN A 168 -13.75 1.83 17.93
N GLN A 169 -14.22 2.22 16.74
CA GLN A 169 -15.47 2.94 16.48
C GLN A 169 -15.56 4.35 17.08
N ALA A 170 -14.45 4.87 17.60
CA ALA A 170 -14.38 6.26 18.04
C ALA A 170 -14.28 7.20 16.83
N GLN A 171 -14.51 8.49 17.04
CA GLN A 171 -14.30 9.50 16.01
C GLN A 171 -12.85 9.46 15.54
N PRO A 172 -12.60 9.35 14.20
CA PRO A 172 -11.25 9.37 13.68
C PRO A 172 -10.63 10.77 13.78
N ASP A 173 -9.30 10.82 13.77
CA ASP A 173 -8.58 12.08 13.62
C ASP A 173 -8.78 12.58 12.17
N LEU A 174 -9.11 13.86 12.03
CA LEU A 174 -9.47 14.45 10.73
C LEU A 174 -8.54 15.61 10.40
N GLU A 175 -7.96 15.60 9.21
CA GLU A 175 -7.09 16.65 8.73
C GLU A 175 -7.47 17.10 7.32
N PHE A 176 -7.70 18.41 7.13
CA PHE A 176 -8.00 18.97 5.81
C PHE A 176 -6.74 19.06 4.95
N ARG A 177 -6.86 18.62 3.69
CA ARG A 177 -5.74 18.56 2.76
C ARG A 177 -6.13 19.04 1.37
N GLY A 178 -5.16 19.65 0.68
CA GLY A 178 -5.32 20.03 -0.72
C GLY A 178 -6.54 20.89 -1.01
N LEU A 179 -6.80 21.88 -0.15
CA LEU A 179 -7.93 22.78 -0.29
C LEU A 179 -7.82 23.61 -1.57
N ARG A 180 -8.95 23.72 -2.28
CA ARG A 180 -9.09 24.50 -3.50
C ARG A 180 -10.01 25.69 -3.24
N PHE A 181 -9.65 26.84 -3.81
CA PHE A 181 -10.32 28.11 -3.54
C PHE A 181 -10.81 28.75 -4.83
N LYS A 182 -11.82 29.58 -4.68
CA LYS A 182 -12.33 30.49 -5.74
C LYS A 182 -11.83 31.89 -5.49
#